data_3276e41556aa9108d49e55a2f944e693
#
_entry.id   3276e41556aa9108d49e55a2f944e693
#
_cell.length_a   1.000
_cell.length_b   1.000
_cell.length_c   1.000
_cell.angle_alpha   90.00
_cell.angle_beta   90.00
_cell.angle_gamma   90.00
#
_symmetry.space_group_name_H-M   'P 1'
#
loop_
_entity.id
_entity.type
_entity.pdbx_description
1 polymer ?
#
loop_
_entity_poly.entity_id
_entity_poly.type
_entity_poly.pdbx_seq_one_letter_code
_entity_poly.pdbx_strand_id
1 'polypeptide(L)'
;MTATTATLGRRHKMPEVVKSAVRALEILEFFDRRRGPASVGDIAADLNYPQSSTSALMRSLVKVGYLTYDAHRRAFMPTHRVPLLGSWLGEPFFQEGPVLSAARSIAERTGLAVGIARRNNNRLQWMHVCASDTMSAEEIHACAPSMTQSAIGLSLMAALDDTQIRSLLHRLNAEARDLSEVVRPADMMEQISTIRRDGHVFREANGFSMLAMTAPVLCGDEPVAIAVVDRSRLLAEEPTDAIEIMRETVASLADGFPPAGTVALHPAGRPATGRLLMATEDRVSHC
;
A
#
# COMPACT_ATOMS: atom_id res chain seq x y z
N MET A 1 46.07 16.07 -31.07
CA MET A 1 45.35 16.35 -29.80
C MET A 1 43.91 15.94 -30.04
N THR A 2 43.61 14.74 -29.70
CA THR A 2 42.31 14.07 -29.94
C THR A 2 41.56 14.00 -28.62
N ALA A 3 40.43 14.70 -28.52
CA ALA A 3 39.54 14.71 -27.37
C ALA A 3 38.73 13.41 -27.37
N THR A 4 38.90 12.61 -26.34
CA THR A 4 38.14 11.39 -26.09
C THR A 4 36.73 11.78 -25.58
N THR A 5 35.73 11.54 -26.39
CA THR A 5 34.32 11.72 -26.04
C THR A 5 33.91 10.58 -25.11
N ALA A 6 33.74 10.88 -23.83
CA ALA A 6 33.19 9.94 -22.85
C ALA A 6 31.75 9.58 -23.20
N THR A 7 31.50 8.31 -23.44
CA THR A 7 30.18 7.73 -23.72
C THR A 7 29.32 7.83 -22.46
N LEU A 8 28.31 8.71 -22.48
CA LEU A 8 27.29 8.82 -21.43
C LEU A 8 26.54 7.48 -21.32
N GLY A 9 26.54 6.95 -20.08
CA GLY A 9 25.94 5.70 -19.72
C GLY A 9 24.45 5.60 -20.09
N ARG A 10 24.04 4.41 -20.50
CA ARG A 10 22.67 4.01 -20.80
C ARG A 10 21.74 4.45 -19.66
N ARG A 11 20.83 5.36 -19.95
CA ARG A 11 19.67 5.64 -19.10
C ARG A 11 18.90 4.34 -18.93
N HIS A 12 18.88 3.80 -17.72
CA HIS A 12 18.00 2.70 -17.36
C HIS A 12 16.57 3.25 -17.43
N LYS A 13 15.88 2.93 -18.55
CA LYS A 13 14.48 3.30 -18.73
C LYS A 13 13.67 2.51 -17.71
N MET A 14 13.05 3.18 -16.76
CA MET A 14 12.08 2.55 -15.85
C MET A 14 11.12 1.70 -16.70
N PRO A 15 10.78 0.47 -16.27
CA PRO A 15 9.85 -0.35 -17.04
C PRO A 15 8.56 0.45 -17.25
N GLU A 16 8.16 0.59 -18.51
CA GLU A 16 6.99 1.36 -18.90
C GLU A 16 5.76 0.64 -18.34
N VAL A 17 5.11 1.24 -17.36
CA VAL A 17 3.91 0.68 -16.76
C VAL A 17 2.80 0.70 -17.81
N VAL A 18 2.12 -0.44 -18.01
CA VAL A 18 1.01 -0.55 -18.97
C VAL A 18 -0.17 0.28 -18.47
N LYS A 19 -0.41 1.41 -19.12
CA LYS A 19 -1.42 2.42 -18.72
C LYS A 19 -2.82 1.85 -18.51
N SER A 20 -3.23 0.87 -19.33
CA SER A 20 -4.55 0.24 -19.21
C SER A 20 -4.68 -0.62 -17.94
N ALA A 21 -3.61 -1.27 -17.51
CA ALA A 21 -3.60 -2.05 -16.28
C ALA A 21 -3.71 -1.13 -15.05
N VAL A 22 -2.94 -0.05 -15.00
CA VAL A 22 -3.02 0.95 -13.92
C VAL A 22 -4.43 1.52 -13.84
N ARG A 23 -4.98 2.00 -14.95
CA ARG A 23 -6.33 2.60 -15.00
C ARG A 23 -7.43 1.63 -14.58
N ALA A 24 -7.30 0.34 -14.86
CA ALA A 24 -8.28 -0.65 -14.42
C ALA A 24 -8.25 -0.82 -12.88
N LEU A 25 -7.08 -0.78 -12.26
CA LEU A 25 -6.93 -0.83 -10.81
C LEU A 25 -7.45 0.45 -10.16
N GLU A 26 -7.08 1.63 -10.68
CA GLU A 26 -7.55 2.94 -10.18
C GLU A 26 -9.07 3.09 -10.23
N ILE A 27 -9.74 2.48 -11.22
CA ILE A 27 -11.21 2.41 -11.25
C ILE A 27 -11.75 1.58 -10.08
N LEU A 28 -11.12 0.46 -9.72
CA LEU A 28 -11.56 -0.34 -8.56
C LEU A 28 -11.28 0.40 -7.24
N GLU A 29 -10.15 1.07 -7.12
CA GLU A 29 -9.80 1.91 -5.97
C GLU A 29 -10.73 3.13 -5.83
N PHE A 30 -11.19 3.72 -6.94
CA PHE A 30 -12.22 4.76 -6.92
C PHE A 30 -13.50 4.26 -6.23
N PHE A 31 -13.95 3.04 -6.54
CA PHE A 31 -15.14 2.47 -5.89
C PHE A 31 -14.91 2.17 -4.41
N ASP A 32 -13.69 1.83 -4.02
CA ASP A 32 -13.35 1.63 -2.61
C ASP A 32 -13.48 2.93 -1.81
N ARG A 33 -13.06 4.07 -2.36
CA ARG A 33 -13.26 5.39 -1.74
C ARG A 33 -14.72 5.82 -1.74
N ARG A 34 -15.42 5.68 -2.88
CA ARG A 34 -16.79 6.18 -3.06
C ARG A 34 -17.85 5.37 -2.30
N ARG A 35 -17.61 4.06 -2.11
CA ARG A 35 -18.54 3.14 -1.43
C ARG A 35 -19.96 3.11 -2.02
N GLY A 36 -20.11 3.39 -3.32
CA GLY A 36 -21.41 3.46 -3.96
C GLY A 36 -21.36 3.40 -5.49
N PRO A 37 -22.50 3.31 -6.16
CA PRO A 37 -22.56 3.27 -7.62
C PRO A 37 -22.05 4.57 -8.25
N ALA A 38 -21.47 4.46 -9.46
CA ALA A 38 -20.94 5.59 -10.21
C ALA A 38 -21.19 5.48 -11.71
N SER A 39 -21.38 6.62 -12.36
CA SER A 39 -21.46 6.72 -13.81
C SER A 39 -20.06 6.79 -14.43
N VAL A 40 -19.96 6.59 -15.75
CA VAL A 40 -18.71 6.82 -16.49
C VAL A 40 -18.20 8.26 -16.30
N GLY A 41 -19.13 9.23 -16.25
CA GLY A 41 -18.80 10.65 -16.07
C GLY A 41 -18.15 10.93 -14.71
N ASP A 42 -18.69 10.35 -13.63
CA ASP A 42 -18.16 10.51 -12.28
C ASP A 42 -16.71 10.00 -12.20
N ILE A 43 -16.47 8.80 -12.73
CA ILE A 43 -15.14 8.16 -12.71
C ILE A 43 -14.14 8.92 -13.59
N ALA A 44 -14.59 9.35 -14.78
CA ALA A 44 -13.75 10.10 -15.70
C ALA A 44 -13.35 11.45 -15.13
N ALA A 45 -14.24 12.13 -14.39
CA ALA A 45 -13.96 13.40 -13.73
C ALA A 45 -13.01 13.22 -12.54
N ASP A 46 -13.25 12.27 -11.65
CA ASP A 46 -12.44 12.02 -10.46
C ASP A 46 -10.99 11.61 -10.81
N LEU A 47 -10.86 10.68 -11.77
CA LEU A 47 -9.54 10.17 -12.18
C LEU A 47 -8.86 11.03 -13.26
N ASN A 48 -9.49 12.12 -13.69
CA ASN A 48 -9.02 12.97 -14.78
C ASN A 48 -8.69 12.19 -16.07
N TYR A 49 -9.61 11.31 -16.49
CA TYR A 49 -9.45 10.47 -17.67
C TYR A 49 -10.42 10.86 -18.79
N PRO A 50 -10.02 10.63 -20.08
CA PRO A 50 -10.96 10.79 -21.19
C PRO A 50 -12.15 9.84 -21.04
N GLN A 51 -13.37 10.37 -21.16
CA GLN A 51 -14.61 9.64 -20.95
C GLN A 51 -14.74 8.40 -21.87
N SER A 52 -14.23 8.50 -23.11
CA SER A 52 -14.24 7.39 -24.07
C SER A 52 -13.41 6.19 -23.63
N SER A 53 -12.19 6.42 -23.13
CA SER A 53 -11.30 5.37 -22.63
C SER A 53 -11.82 4.79 -21.31
N THR A 54 -12.35 5.62 -20.42
CA THR A 54 -12.99 5.17 -19.17
C THR A 54 -14.18 4.28 -19.48
N SER A 55 -15.07 4.66 -20.42
CA SER A 55 -16.20 3.84 -20.84
C SER A 55 -15.77 2.48 -21.41
N ALA A 56 -14.69 2.44 -22.19
CA ALA A 56 -14.15 1.18 -22.73
C ALA A 56 -13.61 0.27 -21.63
N LEU A 57 -12.87 0.81 -20.66
CA LEU A 57 -12.35 0.06 -19.51
C LEU A 57 -13.50 -0.46 -18.64
N MET A 58 -14.50 0.38 -18.33
CA MET A 58 -15.67 -0.01 -17.54
C MET A 58 -16.42 -1.18 -18.18
N ARG A 59 -16.66 -1.12 -19.50
CA ARG A 59 -17.29 -2.23 -20.25
C ARG A 59 -16.43 -3.50 -20.21
N SER A 60 -15.11 -3.36 -20.30
CA SER A 60 -14.21 -4.50 -20.17
C SER A 60 -14.29 -5.13 -18.80
N LEU A 61 -14.30 -4.33 -17.72
CA LEU A 61 -14.47 -4.82 -16.35
C LEU A 61 -15.82 -5.49 -16.11
N VAL A 62 -16.90 -5.00 -16.76
CA VAL A 62 -18.19 -5.70 -16.74
C VAL A 62 -18.12 -7.03 -17.47
N LYS A 63 -17.50 -7.06 -18.66
CA LYS A 63 -17.36 -8.29 -19.46
C LYS A 63 -16.56 -9.38 -18.74
N VAL A 64 -15.53 -9.00 -17.99
CA VAL A 64 -14.74 -9.95 -17.17
C VAL A 64 -15.33 -10.19 -15.78
N GLY A 65 -16.45 -9.56 -15.45
CA GLY A 65 -17.25 -9.81 -14.24
C GLY A 65 -16.77 -9.10 -12.97
N TYR A 66 -15.89 -8.10 -13.05
CA TYR A 66 -15.48 -7.30 -11.88
C TYR A 66 -16.42 -6.15 -11.57
N LEU A 67 -17.15 -5.65 -12.57
CA LEU A 67 -18.19 -4.67 -12.40
C LEU A 67 -19.53 -5.23 -12.90
N THR A 68 -20.63 -4.69 -12.38
CA THR A 68 -21.97 -4.81 -12.93
C THR A 68 -22.43 -3.45 -13.41
N TYR A 69 -23.39 -3.44 -14.38
CA TYR A 69 -23.99 -2.23 -14.90
C TYR A 69 -25.50 -2.23 -14.66
N ASP A 70 -25.99 -1.23 -13.96
CA ASP A 70 -27.40 -0.96 -13.79
C ASP A 70 -27.88 -0.02 -14.90
N ALA A 71 -28.69 -0.54 -15.82
CA ALA A 71 -29.20 0.23 -16.95
C ALA A 71 -30.22 1.32 -16.54
N HIS A 72 -30.96 1.12 -15.46
CA HIS A 72 -31.94 2.10 -14.97
C HIS A 72 -31.27 3.31 -14.35
N ARG A 73 -30.22 3.06 -13.52
CA ARG A 73 -29.43 4.10 -12.87
C ARG A 73 -28.29 4.63 -13.73
N ARG A 74 -28.03 3.98 -14.87
CA ARG A 74 -26.85 4.24 -15.73
C ARG A 74 -25.54 4.26 -14.94
N ALA A 75 -25.44 3.36 -13.98
CA ALA A 75 -24.35 3.32 -13.02
C ALA A 75 -23.68 1.94 -12.96
N PHE A 76 -22.42 1.95 -12.63
CA PHE A 76 -21.60 0.75 -12.43
C PHE A 76 -21.36 0.53 -10.94
N MET A 77 -21.13 -0.72 -10.56
CA MET A 77 -20.80 -1.12 -9.21
C MET A 77 -19.88 -2.35 -9.21
N PRO A 78 -18.91 -2.46 -8.28
CA PRO A 78 -18.12 -3.67 -8.13
C PRO A 78 -18.97 -4.90 -7.81
N THR A 79 -18.56 -6.05 -8.35
CA THR A 79 -19.17 -7.34 -8.03
C THR A 79 -18.44 -7.99 -6.84
N HIS A 80 -19.02 -9.05 -6.29
CA HIS A 80 -18.36 -9.87 -5.26
C HIS A 80 -17.07 -10.55 -5.74
N ARG A 81 -16.75 -10.51 -7.03
CA ARG A 81 -15.51 -11.03 -7.56
C ARG A 81 -14.28 -10.19 -7.14
N VAL A 82 -14.48 -8.89 -6.87
CA VAL A 82 -13.40 -8.00 -6.41
C VAL A 82 -12.81 -8.47 -5.07
N PRO A 83 -13.59 -8.62 -3.98
CA PRO A 83 -13.05 -9.12 -2.72
C PRO A 83 -12.52 -10.56 -2.81
N LEU A 84 -13.06 -11.40 -3.69
CA LEU A 84 -12.57 -12.77 -3.89
C LEU A 84 -11.17 -12.86 -4.48
N LEU A 85 -10.65 -11.80 -5.13
CA LEU A 85 -9.26 -11.77 -5.62
C LEU A 85 -8.24 -11.94 -4.50
N GLY A 86 -8.52 -11.43 -3.31
CA GLY A 86 -7.66 -11.51 -2.14
C GLY A 86 -7.95 -12.67 -1.19
N SER A 87 -9.01 -13.43 -1.43
CA SER A 87 -9.49 -14.45 -0.47
C SER A 87 -8.46 -15.55 -0.16
N TRP A 88 -7.55 -15.84 -1.08
CA TRP A 88 -6.48 -16.83 -0.91
C TRP A 88 -5.29 -16.32 -0.07
N LEU A 89 -5.19 -14.99 0.15
CA LEU A 89 -4.11 -14.38 0.94
C LEU A 89 -4.28 -14.59 2.45
N GLY A 90 -5.37 -15.22 2.87
CA GLY A 90 -5.69 -15.46 4.27
C GLY A 90 -6.47 -14.32 4.91
N GLU A 91 -7.41 -14.65 5.78
CA GLU A 91 -8.37 -13.73 6.38
C GLU A 91 -7.80 -12.60 7.27
N PRO A 92 -6.62 -12.70 7.92
CA PRO A 92 -6.27 -11.69 8.91
C PRO A 92 -5.91 -10.31 8.37
N PHE A 93 -5.64 -10.18 7.06
CA PHE A 93 -5.06 -8.93 6.54
C PHE A 93 -6.07 -7.93 5.95
N PHE A 94 -7.21 -8.38 5.40
CA PHE A 94 -8.01 -7.52 4.51
C PHE A 94 -9.49 -7.35 4.87
N GLN A 95 -9.99 -8.07 5.87
CA GLN A 95 -11.33 -7.83 6.40
C GLN A 95 -11.25 -7.71 7.92
N GLU A 96 -11.18 -6.49 8.44
CA GLU A 96 -11.11 -6.20 9.88
C GLU A 96 -9.93 -6.87 10.61
N GLY A 97 -8.82 -7.13 9.89
CA GLY A 97 -7.64 -7.74 10.45
C GLY A 97 -7.02 -6.88 11.57
N PRO A 98 -6.26 -7.50 12.50
CA PRO A 98 -5.74 -6.82 13.67
C PRO A 98 -4.92 -5.57 13.34
N VAL A 99 -4.23 -5.51 12.20
CA VAL A 99 -3.46 -4.32 11.78
C VAL A 99 -4.37 -3.15 11.41
N LEU A 100 -5.48 -3.40 10.70
CA LEU A 100 -6.46 -2.37 10.39
C LEU A 100 -7.20 -1.90 11.65
N SER A 101 -7.56 -2.82 12.52
CA SER A 101 -8.16 -2.51 13.82
C SER A 101 -7.21 -1.68 14.68
N ALA A 102 -5.92 -2.02 14.71
CA ALA A 102 -4.89 -1.23 15.39
C ALA A 102 -4.77 0.19 14.82
N ALA A 103 -4.73 0.33 13.49
CA ALA A 103 -4.66 1.64 12.86
C ALA A 103 -5.89 2.52 13.18
N ARG A 104 -7.10 1.94 13.17
CA ARG A 104 -8.33 2.64 13.58
C ARG A 104 -8.28 3.03 15.04
N SER A 105 -7.90 2.12 15.94
CA SER A 105 -7.76 2.40 17.38
C SER A 105 -6.76 3.54 17.64
N ILE A 106 -5.63 3.55 16.94
CA ILE A 106 -4.66 4.65 17.03
C ILE A 106 -5.29 5.96 16.54
N ALA A 107 -5.98 5.95 15.39
CA ALA A 107 -6.62 7.13 14.83
C ALA A 107 -7.71 7.70 15.78
N GLU A 108 -8.55 6.84 16.36
CA GLU A 108 -9.59 7.22 17.32
C GLU A 108 -9.02 7.79 18.61
N ARG A 109 -7.95 7.18 19.15
CA ARG A 109 -7.32 7.60 20.42
C ARG A 109 -6.49 8.87 20.28
N THR A 110 -5.85 9.07 19.13
CA THR A 110 -5.00 10.24 18.87
C THR A 110 -5.75 11.40 18.22
N GLY A 111 -6.89 11.13 17.55
CA GLY A 111 -7.59 12.10 16.70
C GLY A 111 -6.81 12.48 15.43
N LEU A 112 -5.69 11.81 15.14
CA LEU A 112 -4.81 12.10 14.04
C LEU A 112 -4.97 11.07 12.91
N ALA A 113 -4.50 11.43 11.72
CA ALA A 113 -4.53 10.52 10.58
C ALA A 113 -3.49 9.39 10.74
N VAL A 114 -3.86 8.18 10.32
CA VAL A 114 -3.01 7.00 10.44
C VAL A 114 -2.88 6.30 9.10
N GLY A 115 -1.65 5.99 8.71
CA GLY A 115 -1.36 5.23 7.50
C GLY A 115 -0.64 3.91 7.81
N ILE A 116 -0.97 2.89 7.04
CA ILE A 116 -0.25 1.61 7.01
C ILE A 116 0.52 1.56 5.69
N ALA A 117 1.82 1.28 5.75
CA ALA A 117 2.63 1.14 4.56
C ALA A 117 3.58 -0.05 4.63
N ARG A 118 4.00 -0.48 3.46
CA ARG A 118 5.06 -1.46 3.27
C ARG A 118 6.08 -0.95 2.26
N ARG A 119 7.22 -1.59 2.21
CA ARG A 119 8.17 -1.41 1.14
C ARG A 119 7.73 -2.21 -0.11
N ASN A 120 7.84 -1.59 -1.26
CA ASN A 120 7.69 -2.26 -2.55
C ASN A 120 8.93 -1.93 -3.39
N ASN A 121 9.90 -2.85 -3.43
CA ASN A 121 11.24 -2.63 -3.99
C ASN A 121 11.97 -1.45 -3.32
N ASN A 122 12.21 -0.35 -4.05
CA ASN A 122 12.89 0.86 -3.57
C ASN A 122 11.91 1.98 -3.15
N ARG A 123 10.60 1.69 -3.11
CA ARG A 123 9.55 2.68 -2.83
C ARG A 123 8.69 2.26 -1.65
N LEU A 124 8.05 3.24 -1.04
CA LEU A 124 6.98 3.04 -0.08
C LEU A 124 5.65 2.92 -0.80
N GLN A 125 4.83 2.04 -0.32
CA GLN A 125 3.47 1.84 -0.79
C GLN A 125 2.51 1.92 0.41
N TRP A 126 1.61 2.89 0.38
CA TRP A 126 0.50 2.93 1.31
C TRP A 126 -0.44 1.77 1.03
N MET A 127 -0.79 1.03 2.06
CA MET A 127 -1.73 -0.09 1.99
C MET A 127 -3.12 0.34 2.44
N HIS A 128 -3.18 1.17 3.46
CA HIS A 128 -4.42 1.70 4.03
C HIS A 128 -4.17 3.04 4.70
N VAL A 129 -5.20 3.88 4.70
CA VAL A 129 -5.17 5.19 5.33
C VAL A 129 -6.48 5.42 6.08
N CYS A 130 -6.38 5.71 7.37
CA CYS A 130 -7.45 6.29 8.18
C CYS A 130 -7.27 7.82 8.17
N ALA A 131 -8.14 8.52 7.45
CA ALA A 131 -8.15 9.99 7.44
C ALA A 131 -8.61 10.54 8.80
N SER A 132 -8.27 11.80 9.07
CA SER A 132 -8.77 12.56 10.21
C SER A 132 -9.53 13.80 9.75
N ASP A 133 -10.10 14.54 10.69
CA ASP A 133 -10.76 15.82 10.39
C ASP A 133 -9.78 16.87 9.83
N THR A 134 -8.49 16.74 10.13
CA THR A 134 -7.43 17.68 9.73
C THR A 134 -6.64 17.24 8.49
N MET A 135 -6.77 15.96 8.07
CA MET A 135 -6.02 15.39 6.93
C MET A 135 -6.84 14.37 6.16
N SER A 136 -6.99 14.60 4.86
CA SER A 136 -7.63 13.66 3.94
C SER A 136 -6.69 12.51 3.54
N ALA A 137 -7.26 11.44 2.99
CA ALA A 137 -6.48 10.32 2.47
C ALA A 137 -5.58 10.73 1.30
N GLU A 138 -6.04 11.65 0.44
CA GLU A 138 -5.29 12.19 -0.69
C GLU A 138 -4.06 12.97 -0.22
N GLU A 139 -4.17 13.76 0.83
CA GLU A 139 -3.06 14.49 1.41
C GLU A 139 -1.99 13.55 1.98
N ILE A 140 -2.41 12.46 2.64
CA ILE A 140 -1.48 11.45 3.16
C ILE A 140 -0.76 10.73 2.02
N HIS A 141 -1.47 10.36 0.95
CA HIS A 141 -0.86 9.76 -0.23
C HIS A 141 0.12 10.72 -0.92
N ALA A 142 -0.20 12.02 -0.93
CA ALA A 142 0.68 13.06 -1.49
C ALA A 142 1.94 13.31 -0.64
N CYS A 143 1.95 12.92 0.65
CA CYS A 143 3.14 12.99 1.49
C CYS A 143 4.31 12.16 0.96
N ALA A 144 4.15 11.40 -0.12
CA ALA A 144 5.13 10.60 -0.88
C ALA A 144 6.43 10.33 -0.10
N PRO A 145 6.40 9.49 0.92
CA PRO A 145 7.49 9.42 1.86
C PRO A 145 8.73 8.76 1.23
N SER A 146 9.89 9.39 1.40
CA SER A 146 11.17 8.82 1.04
C SER A 146 11.51 7.63 1.94
N MET A 147 12.12 6.57 1.39
CA MET A 147 12.64 5.45 2.18
C MET A 147 13.68 5.88 3.21
N THR A 148 14.54 6.85 2.87
CA THR A 148 15.69 7.25 3.67
C THR A 148 15.46 8.47 4.56
N GLN A 149 14.37 9.22 4.34
CA GLN A 149 14.12 10.49 5.02
C GLN A 149 12.84 10.52 5.85
N SER A 150 11.81 9.75 5.47
CA SER A 150 10.54 9.72 6.21
C SER A 150 10.59 8.79 7.42
N ALA A 151 9.78 9.09 8.44
CA ALA A 151 9.67 8.24 9.62
C ALA A 151 9.26 6.80 9.26
N ILE A 152 8.28 6.63 8.37
CA ILE A 152 7.79 5.31 7.98
C ILE A 152 8.81 4.52 7.16
N GLY A 153 9.59 5.20 6.30
CA GLY A 153 10.66 4.57 5.54
C GLY A 153 11.79 4.07 6.44
N LEU A 154 12.21 4.89 7.38
CA LEU A 154 13.24 4.55 8.36
C LEU A 154 12.77 3.44 9.30
N SER A 155 11.51 3.44 9.72
CA SER A 155 10.91 2.38 10.53
C SER A 155 10.95 1.03 9.79
N LEU A 156 10.56 1.00 8.51
CA LEU A 156 10.63 -0.21 7.68
C LEU A 156 12.08 -0.68 7.45
N MET A 157 13.01 0.25 7.27
CA MET A 157 14.44 -0.09 7.16
C MET A 157 15.00 -0.70 8.45
N ALA A 158 14.56 -0.22 9.61
CA ALA A 158 14.98 -0.75 10.91
C ALA A 158 14.60 -2.23 11.13
N ALA A 159 13.56 -2.70 10.45
CA ALA A 159 13.10 -4.09 10.48
C ALA A 159 13.92 -5.03 9.57
N LEU A 160 14.75 -4.49 8.67
CA LEU A 160 15.61 -5.28 7.78
C LEU A 160 16.92 -5.65 8.48
N ASP A 161 17.60 -6.69 8.00
CA ASP A 161 18.99 -6.97 8.43
C ASP A 161 19.99 -5.99 7.80
N ASP A 162 21.18 -5.93 8.35
CA ASP A 162 22.20 -4.97 7.92
C ASP A 162 22.66 -5.17 6.46
N THR A 163 22.63 -6.41 5.96
CA THR A 163 22.97 -6.73 4.57
C THR A 163 21.88 -6.22 3.62
N GLN A 164 20.62 -6.42 3.99
CA GLN A 164 19.48 -5.92 3.25
C GLN A 164 19.45 -4.39 3.20
N ILE A 165 19.76 -3.72 4.34
CA ILE A 165 19.86 -2.26 4.41
C ILE A 165 20.94 -1.75 3.47
N ARG A 166 22.17 -2.30 3.52
CA ARG A 166 23.27 -1.90 2.63
C ARG A 166 22.92 -2.07 1.16
N SER A 167 22.32 -3.21 0.80
CA SER A 167 21.87 -3.49 -0.56
C SER A 167 20.78 -2.52 -1.01
N LEU A 168 19.83 -2.18 -0.14
CA LEU A 168 18.79 -1.21 -0.42
C LEU A 168 19.36 0.19 -0.62
N LEU A 169 20.26 0.64 0.28
CA LEU A 169 20.91 1.94 0.17
C LEU A 169 21.73 2.08 -1.12
N HIS A 170 22.44 1.01 -1.52
CA HIS A 170 23.16 1.03 -2.79
C HIS A 170 22.22 1.30 -3.96
N ARG A 171 21.04 0.66 -4.00
CA ARG A 171 20.04 0.88 -5.05
C ARG A 171 19.41 2.28 -4.97
N LEU A 172 19.05 2.75 -3.77
CA LEU A 172 18.46 4.08 -3.57
C LEU A 172 19.44 5.18 -3.97
N ASN A 173 20.71 5.06 -3.58
CA ASN A 173 21.74 6.02 -3.98
C ASN A 173 22.03 6.01 -5.48
N ALA A 174 21.89 4.84 -6.15
CA ALA A 174 22.02 4.75 -7.60
C ALA A 174 20.82 5.38 -8.35
N GLU A 175 19.66 5.47 -7.72
CA GLU A 175 18.45 6.12 -8.26
C GLU A 175 18.33 7.60 -7.86
N ALA A 176 19.20 8.09 -6.95
CA ALA A 176 19.20 9.47 -6.48
C ALA A 176 19.34 10.46 -7.65
N ARG A 177 18.53 11.51 -7.63
CA ARG A 177 18.50 12.53 -8.69
C ARG A 177 19.52 13.62 -8.47
N ASP A 178 19.83 13.86 -7.21
CA ASP A 178 20.84 14.83 -6.78
C ASP A 178 21.62 14.34 -5.55
N LEU A 179 22.67 15.06 -5.19
CA LEU A 179 23.55 14.70 -4.07
C LEU A 179 22.86 14.81 -2.70
N SER A 180 21.78 15.55 -2.57
CA SER A 180 21.04 15.69 -1.30
C SER A 180 20.22 14.43 -0.97
N GLU A 181 19.90 13.63 -1.96
CA GLU A 181 19.23 12.34 -1.79
C GLU A 181 20.20 11.20 -1.43
N VAL A 182 21.49 11.39 -1.66
CA VAL A 182 22.51 10.35 -1.40
C VAL A 182 22.79 10.23 0.09
N VAL A 183 22.64 9.03 0.62
CA VAL A 183 22.85 8.74 2.04
C VAL A 183 24.10 7.88 2.24
N ARG A 184 24.97 8.28 3.16
CA ARG A 184 26.14 7.48 3.54
C ARG A 184 25.70 6.25 4.33
N PRO A 185 26.17 5.05 3.96
CA PRO A 185 25.77 3.83 4.67
C PRO A 185 26.11 3.85 6.17
N ALA A 186 27.22 4.44 6.57
CA ALA A 186 27.61 4.54 7.98
C ALA A 186 26.60 5.36 8.80
N ASP A 187 26.24 6.55 8.29
CA ASP A 187 25.29 7.47 8.96
C ASP A 187 23.90 6.82 9.08
N MET A 188 23.49 6.11 8.03
CA MET A 188 22.22 5.37 8.05
C MET A 188 22.25 4.24 9.07
N MET A 189 23.32 3.46 9.15
CA MET A 189 23.43 2.35 10.10
C MET A 189 23.40 2.84 11.55
N GLU A 190 24.02 3.98 11.86
CA GLU A 190 23.96 4.62 13.18
C GLU A 190 22.51 5.04 13.51
N GLN A 191 21.84 5.70 12.54
CA GLN A 191 20.46 6.10 12.69
C GLN A 191 19.54 4.90 12.92
N ILE A 192 19.67 3.84 12.12
CA ILE A 192 18.91 2.60 12.28
C ILE A 192 19.15 1.93 13.63
N SER A 193 20.40 1.94 14.12
CA SER A 193 20.72 1.42 15.46
C SER A 193 19.96 2.15 16.57
N THR A 194 19.84 3.47 16.47
CA THR A 194 19.04 4.28 17.39
C THR A 194 17.56 3.93 17.29
N ILE A 195 17.01 3.82 16.07
CA ILE A 195 15.60 3.48 15.84
C ILE A 195 15.27 2.09 16.40
N ARG A 196 16.13 1.10 16.20
CA ARG A 196 15.95 -0.25 16.76
C ARG A 196 15.90 -0.25 18.28
N ARG A 197 16.71 0.59 18.95
CA ARG A 197 16.72 0.74 20.40
C ARG A 197 15.45 1.42 20.91
N ASP A 198 15.02 2.51 20.24
CA ASP A 198 13.91 3.35 20.69
C ASP A 198 12.55 2.78 20.28
N GLY A 199 12.54 1.92 19.26
CA GLY A 199 11.34 1.25 18.74
C GLY A 199 10.39 2.13 17.92
N HIS A 200 10.73 3.40 17.71
CA HIS A 200 9.92 4.36 16.96
C HIS A 200 10.78 5.39 16.23
N VAL A 201 10.18 6.09 15.29
CA VAL A 201 10.80 7.19 14.54
C VAL A 201 9.85 8.37 14.47
N PHE A 202 10.34 9.53 14.86
CA PHE A 202 9.65 10.80 14.62
C PHE A 202 10.42 11.62 13.58
N ARG A 203 9.71 12.24 12.65
CA ARG A 203 10.27 13.18 11.64
C ARG A 203 9.29 14.27 11.30
N GLU A 204 9.83 15.46 11.08
CA GLU A 204 9.11 16.57 10.48
C GLU A 204 9.70 16.86 9.09
N ALA A 205 8.84 16.93 8.09
CA ALA A 205 9.23 17.28 6.73
C ALA A 205 8.04 17.88 5.95
N ASN A 206 8.31 18.89 5.14
CA ASN A 206 7.31 19.46 4.22
C ASN A 206 6.02 19.94 4.90
N GLY A 207 6.10 20.40 6.15
CA GLY A 207 4.94 20.86 6.93
C GLY A 207 4.09 19.74 7.51
N PHE A 208 4.62 18.52 7.57
CA PHE A 208 4.01 17.37 8.23
C PHE A 208 4.91 16.83 9.32
N SER A 209 4.31 16.42 10.42
CA SER A 209 4.92 15.60 11.45
C SER A 209 4.50 14.14 11.26
N MET A 210 5.43 13.19 11.37
CA MET A 210 5.17 11.78 11.21
C MET A 210 5.87 10.98 12.31
N LEU A 211 5.10 10.17 13.03
CA LEU A 211 5.59 9.18 13.99
C LEU A 211 5.30 7.78 13.44
N ALA A 212 6.30 6.93 13.34
CA ALA A 212 6.15 5.60 12.78
C ALA A 212 6.76 4.51 13.65
N MET A 213 6.13 3.34 13.64
CA MET A 213 6.60 2.10 14.24
C MET A 213 6.42 0.94 13.28
N THR A 214 7.34 -0.02 13.32
CA THR A 214 7.17 -1.27 12.60
C THR A 214 6.18 -2.15 13.34
N ALA A 215 5.17 -2.65 12.63
CA ALA A 215 4.26 -3.63 13.19
C ALA A 215 4.93 -5.01 13.26
N PRO A 216 4.65 -5.84 14.29
CA PRO A 216 5.24 -7.18 14.44
C PRO A 216 4.62 -8.22 13.50
N VAL A 217 4.19 -7.78 12.33
CA VAL A 217 3.51 -8.57 11.30
C VAL A 217 4.14 -8.31 9.95
N LEU A 218 4.11 -9.32 9.10
CA LEU A 218 4.63 -9.26 7.74
C LEU A 218 3.47 -9.36 6.74
N CYS A 219 3.61 -8.65 5.62
CA CYS A 219 2.76 -8.86 4.45
C CYS A 219 3.58 -9.62 3.40
N GLY A 220 3.42 -10.92 3.36
CA GLY A 220 4.38 -11.80 2.69
C GLY A 220 5.70 -11.81 3.45
N ASP A 221 6.82 -11.59 2.75
CA ASP A 221 8.16 -11.55 3.34
C ASP A 221 8.61 -10.13 3.75
N GLU A 222 7.74 -9.12 3.59
CA GLU A 222 8.10 -7.72 3.84
C GLU A 222 7.45 -7.20 5.13
N PRO A 223 8.20 -6.43 5.95
CA PRO A 223 7.67 -5.79 7.14
C PRO A 223 6.62 -4.73 6.79
N VAL A 224 5.69 -4.53 7.72
CA VAL A 224 4.65 -3.49 7.66
C VAL A 224 4.92 -2.46 8.74
N ALA A 225 4.69 -1.19 8.45
CA ALA A 225 4.76 -0.12 9.43
C ALA A 225 3.44 0.66 9.52
N ILE A 226 3.16 1.15 10.71
CA ILE A 226 2.05 2.05 11.00
C ILE A 226 2.64 3.42 11.29
N ALA A 227 2.05 4.48 10.74
CA ALA A 227 2.46 5.85 10.99
C ALA A 227 1.26 6.73 11.34
N VAL A 228 1.41 7.54 12.37
CA VAL A 228 0.57 8.72 12.64
C VAL A 228 1.12 9.88 11.84
N VAL A 229 0.25 10.60 11.15
CA VAL A 229 0.61 11.75 10.30
C VAL A 229 -0.21 12.96 10.72
N ASP A 230 0.45 14.09 10.91
CA ASP A 230 -0.17 15.32 11.39
C ASP A 230 0.37 16.55 10.66
N ARG A 231 -0.53 17.49 10.36
CA ARG A 231 -0.20 18.82 9.83
C ARG A 231 -0.44 19.93 10.87
N SER A 232 -1.24 19.65 11.88
CA SER A 232 -1.68 20.65 12.87
C SER A 232 -0.61 21.02 13.91
N ARG A 233 0.54 20.31 13.91
CA ARG A 233 1.65 20.42 14.88
C ARG A 233 1.37 19.80 16.26
N LEU A 234 0.18 19.24 16.51
CA LEU A 234 -0.12 18.55 17.76
C LEU A 234 0.88 17.42 18.04
N LEU A 235 1.18 16.62 17.01
CA LEU A 235 2.15 15.54 17.12
C LEU A 235 3.58 16.04 17.41
N ALA A 236 3.92 17.23 16.94
CA ALA A 236 5.24 17.81 17.18
C ALA A 236 5.37 18.40 18.59
N GLU A 237 4.27 18.94 19.13
CA GLU A 237 4.23 19.57 20.45
C GLU A 237 4.13 18.53 21.58
N GLU A 238 3.32 17.47 21.39
CA GLU A 238 3.08 16.41 22.37
C GLU A 238 3.23 15.00 21.75
N PRO A 239 4.44 14.59 21.33
CA PRO A 239 4.64 13.28 20.72
C PRO A 239 4.51 12.11 21.70
N THR A 240 4.66 12.35 23.00
CA THR A 240 4.74 11.32 24.04
C THR A 240 3.48 10.47 24.10
N ASP A 241 2.30 11.10 24.10
CA ASP A 241 1.03 10.41 24.16
C ASP A 241 0.79 9.54 22.92
N ALA A 242 1.11 10.08 21.73
CA ALA A 242 1.01 9.33 20.49
C ALA A 242 1.99 8.14 20.46
N ILE A 243 3.21 8.30 20.99
CA ILE A 243 4.20 7.22 21.12
C ILE A 243 3.66 6.11 22.02
N GLU A 244 3.07 6.46 23.16
CA GLU A 244 2.55 5.49 24.14
C GLU A 244 1.35 4.72 23.55
N ILE A 245 0.38 5.44 22.97
CA ILE A 245 -0.77 4.85 22.28
C ILE A 245 -0.33 3.89 21.19
N MET A 246 0.61 4.29 20.33
CA MET A 246 1.12 3.44 19.26
C MET A 246 1.85 2.22 19.82
N ARG A 247 2.68 2.40 20.83
CA ARG A 247 3.46 1.30 21.44
C ARG A 247 2.54 0.23 22.04
N GLU A 248 1.54 0.64 22.83
CA GLU A 248 0.56 -0.28 23.41
C GLU A 248 -0.20 -1.03 22.31
N THR A 249 -0.70 -0.29 21.32
CA THR A 249 -1.51 -0.88 20.25
C THR A 249 -0.70 -1.81 19.35
N VAL A 250 0.54 -1.43 19.00
CA VAL A 250 1.43 -2.26 18.19
C VAL A 250 1.91 -3.49 18.98
N ALA A 251 2.15 -3.37 20.28
CA ALA A 251 2.51 -4.52 21.14
C ALA A 251 1.38 -5.57 21.18
N SER A 252 0.12 -5.13 21.26
CA SER A 252 -1.03 -6.04 21.26
C SER A 252 -1.16 -6.87 19.97
N LEU A 253 -0.57 -6.41 18.86
CA LEU A 253 -0.53 -7.18 17.61
C LEU A 253 0.40 -8.42 17.73
N ALA A 254 1.43 -8.37 18.55
CA ALA A 254 2.34 -9.49 18.75
C ALA A 254 1.66 -10.67 19.47
N ASP A 255 0.75 -10.39 20.38
CA ASP A 255 0.04 -11.40 21.17
C ASP A 255 -1.01 -12.16 20.34
N GLY A 256 -1.49 -11.58 19.25
CA GLY A 256 -2.50 -12.16 18.36
C GLY A 256 -1.94 -12.96 17.17
N PHE A 257 -0.62 -12.95 16.93
CA PHE A 257 0.03 -13.68 15.85
C PHE A 257 1.01 -14.73 16.38
N PRO A 258 0.92 -16.00 15.95
CA PRO A 258 1.97 -16.96 16.25
C PRO A 258 3.30 -16.48 15.63
N PRO A 259 4.45 -16.73 16.31
CA PRO A 259 5.75 -16.31 15.82
C PRO A 259 5.98 -16.82 14.39
N ALA A 260 6.56 -15.95 13.55
CA ALA A 260 6.92 -16.28 12.17
C ALA A 260 7.81 -17.54 12.15
N GLY A 261 7.22 -18.67 11.79
CA GLY A 261 7.87 -19.99 11.79
C GLY A 261 6.90 -21.15 11.91
N THR A 262 5.63 -20.91 12.29
CA THR A 262 4.62 -21.97 12.45
C THR A 262 3.45 -21.78 11.49
N VAL A 263 3.71 -21.37 10.27
CA VAL A 263 2.75 -21.62 9.18
C VAL A 263 2.94 -23.09 8.84
N ALA A 264 2.09 -23.93 9.42
CA ALA A 264 1.92 -25.29 8.93
C ALA A 264 1.55 -25.15 7.45
N LEU A 265 2.51 -25.47 6.58
CA LEU A 265 2.24 -25.71 5.17
C LEU A 265 1.18 -26.81 5.14
N HIS A 266 -0.07 -26.43 4.93
CA HIS A 266 -1.09 -27.39 4.56
C HIS A 266 -0.53 -28.12 3.34
N PRO A 267 -0.36 -29.46 3.40
CA PRO A 267 0.10 -30.21 2.25
C PRO A 267 -0.89 -29.92 1.14
N ALA A 268 -0.38 -29.36 0.04
CA ALA A 268 -1.15 -29.04 -1.15
C ALA A 268 -2.01 -30.25 -1.52
N GLY A 269 -3.29 -30.19 -1.18
CA GLY A 269 -4.29 -31.07 -1.71
C GLY A 269 -4.26 -30.93 -3.21
N ARG A 270 -4.04 -32.03 -3.92
CA ARG A 270 -4.11 -32.11 -5.39
C ARG A 270 -5.36 -31.35 -5.85
N PRO A 271 -5.27 -30.52 -6.88
CA PRO A 271 -6.45 -29.94 -7.48
C PRO A 271 -7.36 -31.09 -7.93
N ALA A 272 -8.55 -31.15 -7.35
CA ALA A 272 -9.61 -31.99 -7.87
C ALA A 272 -9.88 -31.50 -9.30
N THR A 273 -9.59 -32.33 -10.28
CA THR A 273 -9.98 -32.17 -11.67
C THR A 273 -11.50 -32.21 -11.76
N GLY A 274 -12.13 -31.09 -11.43
CA GLY A 274 -13.54 -30.85 -11.72
C GLY A 274 -13.67 -30.62 -13.22
N ARG A 275 -14.04 -31.67 -13.93
CA ARG A 275 -14.51 -31.60 -15.31
C ARG A 275 -15.64 -30.58 -15.38
N LEU A 276 -15.40 -29.51 -16.09
CA LEU A 276 -16.44 -28.57 -16.50
C LEU A 276 -17.39 -29.33 -17.43
N LEU A 277 -18.55 -29.76 -16.92
CA LEU A 277 -19.65 -30.27 -17.73
C LEU A 277 -20.21 -29.05 -18.51
N MET A 278 -19.81 -28.97 -19.77
CA MET A 278 -20.52 -28.19 -20.77
C MET A 278 -21.90 -28.83 -20.92
N ALA A 279 -22.93 -28.15 -20.42
CA ALA A 279 -24.30 -28.48 -20.77
C ALA A 279 -24.51 -28.07 -22.23
N THR A 280 -24.50 -29.05 -23.10
CA THR A 280 -25.01 -28.93 -24.46
C THR A 280 -26.54 -28.87 -24.39
N GLU A 281 -27.07 -27.76 -24.92
CA GLU A 281 -28.46 -27.72 -25.38
C GLU A 281 -28.72 -28.90 -26.34
N ASP A 282 -29.78 -29.63 -26.12
CA ASP A 282 -30.69 -30.07 -27.18
C ASP A 282 -31.89 -30.86 -26.58
N ARG A 283 -33.05 -30.36 -26.79
CA ARG A 283 -34.26 -30.93 -27.40
C ARG A 283 -35.56 -30.40 -26.82
N VAL A 284 -36.05 -29.44 -27.57
CA VAL A 284 -37.48 -29.22 -27.70
C VAL A 284 -38.09 -30.48 -28.38
N SER A 285 -39.11 -31.09 -27.81
CA SER A 285 -40.21 -31.71 -28.54
C SER A 285 -41.36 -32.10 -27.64
N HIS A 286 -42.47 -31.48 -27.97
CA HIS A 286 -43.88 -31.96 -27.98
C HIS A 286 -44.48 -32.61 -26.70
N CYS A 287 -45.35 -31.92 -26.01
CA CYS A 287 -46.82 -31.96 -26.04
C CYS A 287 -47.39 -30.76 -25.29
#